data_01d7c5ce0279df409b10c8f59d4b6573
#
_entry.id   01d7c5ce0279df409b10c8f59d4b6573
#
_cell.length_a   1.000
_cell.length_b   1.000
_cell.length_c   1.000
_cell.angle_alpha   90.00
_cell.angle_beta   90.00
_cell.angle_gamma   90.00
#
_symmetry.space_group_name_H-M   'P 1'
#
loop_
_entity.id
_entity.type
_entity.pdbx_description
1 polymer ?
#
loop_
_entity_poly.entity_id
_entity_poly.type
_entity_poly.pdbx_seq_one_letter_code
_entity_poly.pdbx_strand_id
1 'polypeptide(L)'
;MFKTRLLSGIVLVIAAIFLIVTGNEVLLFSTLLISYIGMFELFRVFKFEKSLLSVVPYIALILFYINLRWSFIPDVMMLFMGFLIVLMFVYVLSYPKYDAKQLMAAFFGMFYVGTMLSYVYQIRTLNNGLYLAFLVFLCSWGCDTCAYCVGVLIGKHKMAPKLSPKKSIEGAVGGVLGSALLTALYCFIFRNHMNIDATEIAILAVIAAVAGLISMVGDLCASAIKRNYDIKDYGHLIPGHGGILDRFDSMIITAPIIYYLASFFLS
;
A
#
# COMPACT_ATOMS: atom_id res chain seq x y z
N MET A 1 3.82 -26.58 1.91
CA MET A 1 3.69 -25.34 1.13
C MET A 1 2.26 -24.76 1.10
N PHE A 2 1.18 -25.48 0.72
CA PHE A 2 -0.19 -24.93 0.71
C PHE A 2 -0.69 -24.57 2.13
N LYS A 3 -0.57 -25.48 3.10
CA LYS A 3 -0.97 -25.25 4.51
C LYS A 3 -0.29 -24.02 5.13
N THR A 4 1.00 -23.83 4.88
CA THR A 4 1.76 -22.67 5.39
C THR A 4 1.22 -21.36 4.81
N ARG A 5 0.94 -21.32 3.52
CA ARG A 5 0.33 -20.13 2.87
C ARG A 5 -1.06 -19.84 3.40
N LEU A 6 -1.90 -20.85 3.51
CA LEU A 6 -3.26 -20.66 4.03
C LEU A 6 -3.21 -20.10 5.46
N LEU A 7 -2.38 -20.69 6.34
CA LEU A 7 -2.27 -20.25 7.73
C LEU A 7 -1.76 -18.81 7.83
N SER A 8 -0.66 -18.47 7.13
CA SER A 8 -0.14 -17.09 7.15
C SER A 8 -1.11 -16.08 6.53
N GLY A 9 -1.87 -16.46 5.50
CA GLY A 9 -2.93 -15.61 4.94
C GLY A 9 -4.05 -15.33 5.96
N ILE A 10 -4.52 -16.37 6.67
CA ILE A 10 -5.54 -16.20 7.73
C ILE A 10 -5.02 -15.28 8.84
N VAL A 11 -3.77 -15.48 9.30
CA VAL A 11 -3.16 -14.64 10.34
C VAL A 11 -3.07 -13.18 9.87
N LEU A 12 -2.68 -12.93 8.61
CA LEU A 12 -2.62 -11.57 8.05
C LEU A 12 -4.00 -10.90 8.03
N VAL A 13 -5.05 -11.61 7.62
CA VAL A 13 -6.42 -11.08 7.60
C VAL A 13 -6.91 -10.78 9.01
N ILE A 14 -6.70 -11.69 9.97
CA ILE A 14 -7.08 -11.48 11.37
C ILE A 14 -6.32 -10.27 11.95
N ALA A 15 -5.02 -10.18 11.71
CA ALA A 15 -4.20 -9.05 12.16
C ALA A 15 -4.69 -7.73 11.54
N ALA A 16 -5.00 -7.71 10.25
CA ALA A 16 -5.52 -6.52 9.57
C ALA A 16 -6.87 -6.07 10.17
N ILE A 17 -7.80 -7.00 10.39
CA ILE A 17 -9.09 -6.72 11.04
C ILE A 17 -8.85 -6.15 12.44
N PHE A 18 -8.03 -6.81 13.24
CA PHE A 18 -7.71 -6.37 14.60
C PHE A 18 -7.13 -4.94 14.62
N LEU A 19 -6.17 -4.63 13.74
CA LEU A 19 -5.54 -3.32 13.66
C LEU A 19 -6.51 -2.22 13.25
N ILE A 20 -7.37 -2.48 12.24
CA ILE A 20 -8.38 -1.52 11.79
C ILE A 20 -9.44 -1.27 12.86
N VAL A 21 -9.94 -2.33 13.50
CA VAL A 21 -10.98 -2.20 14.55
C VAL A 21 -10.43 -1.45 15.74
N THR A 22 -9.23 -1.79 16.21
CA THR A 22 -8.59 -1.10 17.33
C THR A 22 -8.29 0.37 16.96
N GLY A 23 -7.78 0.63 15.76
CA GLY A 23 -7.52 1.99 15.26
C GLY A 23 -6.47 2.75 16.10
N ASN A 24 -6.65 4.08 16.17
CA ASN A 24 -5.88 4.98 17.01
C ASN A 24 -4.36 4.72 16.98
N GLU A 25 -3.70 4.76 18.16
CA GLU A 25 -2.26 4.59 18.31
C GLU A 25 -1.77 3.21 17.83
N VAL A 26 -2.57 2.16 18.03
CA VAL A 26 -2.20 0.79 17.63
C VAL A 26 -2.07 0.72 16.11
N LEU A 27 -3.00 1.30 15.37
CA LEU A 27 -2.93 1.34 13.91
C LEU A 27 -1.79 2.25 13.44
N LEU A 28 -1.59 3.42 14.09
CA LEU A 28 -0.49 4.35 13.78
C LEU A 28 0.87 3.66 13.88
N PHE A 29 1.16 3.04 15.04
CA PHE A 29 2.45 2.36 15.26
C PHE A 29 2.60 1.13 14.37
N SER A 30 1.53 0.41 14.10
CA SER A 30 1.58 -0.75 13.21
C SER A 30 1.85 -0.34 11.76
N THR A 31 1.21 0.70 11.25
CA THR A 31 1.48 1.22 9.90
C THR A 31 2.88 1.83 9.80
N LEU A 32 3.37 2.51 10.84
CA LEU A 32 4.77 2.95 10.92
C LEU A 32 5.74 1.77 10.82
N LEU A 33 5.51 0.71 11.61
CA LEU A 33 6.37 -0.48 11.60
C LEU A 33 6.35 -1.19 10.25
N ILE A 34 5.17 -1.35 9.64
CA ILE A 34 5.01 -1.95 8.31
C ILE A 34 5.72 -1.09 7.26
N SER A 35 5.60 0.24 7.32
CA SER A 35 6.30 1.18 6.43
C SER A 35 7.81 1.10 6.60
N TYR A 36 8.31 1.03 7.84
CA TYR A 36 9.73 0.89 8.13
C TYR A 36 10.31 -0.41 7.54
N ILE A 37 9.63 -1.54 7.75
CA ILE A 37 10.06 -2.84 7.22
C ILE A 37 9.98 -2.82 5.68
N GLY A 38 8.92 -2.28 5.09
CA GLY A 38 8.78 -2.17 3.64
C GLY A 38 9.88 -1.30 3.01
N MET A 39 10.23 -0.18 3.64
CA MET A 39 11.37 0.64 3.21
C MET A 39 12.70 -0.11 3.35
N PHE A 40 12.90 -0.83 4.45
CA PHE A 40 14.08 -1.67 4.65
C PHE A 40 14.21 -2.74 3.56
N GLU A 41 13.12 -3.42 3.21
CA GLU A 41 13.08 -4.40 2.13
C GLU A 41 13.39 -3.75 0.77
N LEU A 42 12.82 -2.58 0.49
CA LEU A 42 13.13 -1.82 -0.73
C LEU A 42 14.59 -1.41 -0.81
N PHE A 43 15.14 -0.83 0.27
CA PHE A 43 16.54 -0.36 0.31
C PHE A 43 17.55 -1.52 0.20
N ARG A 44 17.17 -2.72 0.67
CA ARG A 44 17.97 -3.92 0.50
C ARG A 44 18.13 -4.31 -0.98
N VAL A 45 17.13 -4.08 -1.81
CA VAL A 45 17.22 -4.29 -3.26
C VAL A 45 18.33 -3.41 -3.86
N PHE A 46 18.47 -2.19 -3.35
CA PHE A 46 19.50 -1.23 -3.77
C PHE A 46 20.80 -1.32 -2.95
N LYS A 47 20.91 -2.28 -2.02
CA LYS A 47 22.11 -2.59 -1.21
C LYS A 47 22.58 -1.44 -0.33
N PHE A 48 21.67 -0.67 0.27
CA PHE A 48 22.04 0.40 1.21
C PHE A 48 21.17 0.46 2.48
N GLU A 49 20.39 -0.58 2.78
CA GLU A 49 19.42 -0.65 3.87
C GLU A 49 19.99 -0.40 5.29
N LYS A 50 21.30 -0.62 5.48
CA LYS A 50 22.01 -0.41 6.75
C LYS A 50 23.09 0.67 6.63
N SER A 51 22.92 1.61 5.74
CA SER A 51 23.90 2.67 5.47
C SER A 51 23.50 3.99 6.11
N LEU A 52 24.43 4.96 6.17
CA LEU A 52 24.12 6.31 6.62
C LEU A 52 23.05 6.96 5.75
N LEU A 53 23.05 6.68 4.43
CA LEU A 53 22.06 7.22 3.50
C LEU A 53 20.63 6.73 3.83
N SER A 54 20.45 5.48 4.30
CA SER A 54 19.15 4.95 4.69
C SER A 54 18.63 5.46 6.03
N VAL A 55 19.50 5.94 6.90
CA VAL A 55 19.11 6.52 8.21
C VAL A 55 18.23 7.76 8.01
N VAL A 56 18.54 8.58 7.01
CA VAL A 56 17.80 9.83 6.74
C VAL A 56 16.31 9.57 6.46
N PRO A 57 15.90 8.70 5.50
CA PRO A 57 14.49 8.39 5.27
C PRO A 57 13.84 7.65 6.44
N TYR A 58 14.57 6.86 7.26
CA TYR A 58 13.99 6.24 8.46
C TYR A 58 13.65 7.29 9.53
N ILE A 59 14.52 8.27 9.74
CA ILE A 59 14.23 9.38 10.67
C ILE A 59 13.06 10.22 10.13
N ALA A 60 13.08 10.56 8.84
CA ALA A 60 12.01 11.31 8.20
C ALA A 60 10.65 10.59 8.31
N LEU A 61 10.64 9.25 8.16
CA LEU A 61 9.44 8.43 8.36
C LEU A 61 8.89 8.58 9.79
N ILE A 62 9.73 8.45 10.79
CA ILE A 62 9.33 8.59 12.21
C ILE A 62 8.77 9.99 12.45
N LEU A 63 9.48 11.04 12.01
CA LEU A 63 9.03 12.43 12.17
C LEU A 63 7.71 12.68 11.45
N PHE A 64 7.52 12.11 10.26
CA PHE A 64 6.27 12.22 9.51
C PHE A 64 5.10 11.57 10.28
N TYR A 65 5.25 10.35 10.81
CA TYR A 65 4.20 9.69 11.60
C TYR A 65 3.93 10.40 12.93
N ILE A 66 4.95 10.94 13.58
CA ILE A 66 4.79 11.81 14.74
C ILE A 66 3.97 13.05 14.35
N ASN A 67 4.28 13.66 13.20
CA ASN A 67 3.53 14.83 12.73
C ASN A 67 2.08 14.51 12.36
N LEU A 68 1.79 13.34 11.81
CA LEU A 68 0.42 12.90 11.56
C LEU A 68 -0.43 12.85 12.84
N ARG A 69 0.20 12.55 13.98
CA ARG A 69 -0.50 12.40 15.26
C ARG A 69 -0.63 13.72 16.03
N TRP A 70 0.41 14.51 16.05
CA TRP A 70 0.49 15.69 16.90
C TRP A 70 0.52 17.02 16.15
N SER A 71 0.60 17.00 14.81
CA SER A 71 0.57 18.19 13.95
C SER A 71 1.54 19.31 14.37
N PHE A 72 2.74 18.94 14.82
CA PHE A 72 3.74 19.92 15.33
C PHE A 72 4.39 20.72 14.19
N ILE A 73 4.41 20.19 12.95
CA ILE A 73 4.77 20.93 11.73
C ILE A 73 3.47 21.25 10.97
N PRO A 74 3.08 22.52 10.87
CA PRO A 74 1.82 22.90 10.21
C PRO A 74 1.76 22.53 8.74
N ASP A 75 2.89 22.67 8.04
CA ASP A 75 3.00 22.35 6.62
C ASP A 75 3.89 21.10 6.43
N VAL A 76 3.26 20.00 6.06
CA VAL A 76 3.94 18.72 5.78
C VAL A 76 4.98 18.85 4.67
N MET A 77 4.80 19.80 3.72
CA MET A 77 5.77 20.06 2.66
C MET A 77 7.11 20.52 3.23
N MET A 78 7.10 21.28 4.34
CA MET A 78 8.31 21.72 5.05
C MET A 78 9.13 20.51 5.56
N LEU A 79 8.45 19.47 6.06
CA LEU A 79 9.13 18.23 6.49
C LEU A 79 9.77 17.53 5.30
N PHE A 80 9.07 17.43 4.16
CA PHE A 80 9.61 16.80 2.95
C PHE A 80 10.77 17.59 2.34
N MET A 81 10.70 18.92 2.34
CA MET A 81 11.83 19.77 1.91
C MET A 81 13.05 19.58 2.82
N GLY A 82 12.85 19.59 4.14
CA GLY A 82 13.92 19.32 5.12
C GLY A 82 14.53 17.94 4.91
N PHE A 83 13.71 16.92 4.72
CA PHE A 83 14.16 15.57 4.41
C PHE A 83 15.04 15.55 3.15
N LEU A 84 14.59 16.17 2.05
CA LEU A 84 15.32 16.19 0.79
C LEU A 84 16.67 16.90 0.96
N ILE A 85 16.70 18.06 1.64
CA ILE A 85 17.94 18.82 1.88
C ILE A 85 18.93 17.96 2.69
N VAL A 86 18.49 17.36 3.79
CA VAL A 86 19.37 16.50 4.61
C VAL A 86 19.87 15.30 3.82
N LEU A 87 19.00 14.67 3.02
CA LEU A 87 19.36 13.53 2.17
C LEU A 87 20.46 13.92 1.15
N MET A 88 20.32 15.10 0.52
CA MET A 88 21.33 15.64 -0.41
C MET A 88 22.65 15.96 0.30
N PHE A 89 22.59 16.55 1.50
CA PHE A 89 23.81 16.79 2.30
C PHE A 89 24.56 15.49 2.61
N VAL A 90 23.85 14.48 3.11
CA VAL A 90 24.46 13.17 3.40
C VAL A 90 25.04 12.53 2.16
N TYR A 91 24.37 12.62 1.01
CA TYR A 91 24.86 12.09 -0.25
C TYR A 91 26.17 12.77 -0.67
N VAL A 92 26.22 14.12 -0.67
CA VAL A 92 27.41 14.90 -1.07
C VAL A 92 28.58 14.65 -0.13
N LEU A 93 28.35 14.70 1.20
CA LEU A 93 29.41 14.49 2.20
C LEU A 93 29.94 13.05 2.22
N SER A 94 29.16 12.11 1.71
CA SER A 94 29.56 10.69 1.62
C SER A 94 30.11 10.29 0.25
N TYR A 95 30.25 11.22 -0.68
CA TYR A 95 30.76 10.93 -2.03
C TYR A 95 32.19 10.37 -1.98
N PRO A 96 32.56 9.34 -2.79
CA PRO A 96 31.75 8.60 -3.80
C PRO A 96 31.10 7.31 -3.28
N LYS A 97 30.82 7.19 -1.99
CA LYS A 97 30.35 5.95 -1.32
C LYS A 97 29.00 5.45 -1.86
N TYR A 98 28.10 6.38 -2.21
CA TYR A 98 26.77 6.07 -2.70
C TYR A 98 26.59 6.54 -4.14
N ASP A 99 25.79 5.81 -4.91
CA ASP A 99 25.43 6.19 -6.27
C ASP A 99 24.09 6.96 -6.33
N ALA A 100 23.82 7.57 -7.49
CA ALA A 100 22.58 8.33 -7.69
C ALA A 100 21.32 7.45 -7.63
N LYS A 101 21.41 6.14 -7.95
CA LYS A 101 20.27 5.22 -7.86
C LYS A 101 19.86 5.00 -6.40
N GLN A 102 20.85 4.90 -5.50
CA GLN A 102 20.60 4.77 -4.06
C GLN A 102 19.98 6.04 -3.48
N LEU A 103 20.43 7.23 -3.90
CA LEU A 103 19.81 8.51 -3.54
C LEU A 103 18.34 8.57 -3.98
N MET A 104 18.08 8.25 -5.27
CA MET A 104 16.71 8.23 -5.80
C MET A 104 15.84 7.17 -5.12
N ALA A 105 16.39 6.01 -4.80
CA ALA A 105 15.67 4.95 -4.08
C ALA A 105 15.34 5.35 -2.64
N ALA A 106 16.21 6.10 -1.94
CA ALA A 106 15.96 6.64 -0.61
C ALA A 106 14.78 7.62 -0.63
N PHE A 107 14.76 8.54 -1.60
CA PHE A 107 13.67 9.47 -1.82
C PHE A 107 12.36 8.75 -2.18
N PHE A 108 12.42 7.87 -3.18
CA PHE A 108 11.26 7.08 -3.62
C PHE A 108 10.67 6.23 -2.49
N GLY A 109 11.52 5.57 -1.69
CA GLY A 109 11.06 4.72 -0.57
C GLY A 109 10.29 5.50 0.50
N MET A 110 10.74 6.72 0.84
CA MET A 110 10.02 7.59 1.78
C MET A 110 8.63 7.95 1.27
N PHE A 111 8.49 8.32 -0.01
CA PHE A 111 7.19 8.67 -0.59
C PHE A 111 6.35 7.44 -0.89
N TYR A 112 6.88 6.48 -1.63
CA TYR A 112 6.16 5.31 -2.10
C TYR A 112 5.70 4.40 -0.97
N VAL A 113 6.60 4.06 -0.03
CA VAL A 113 6.26 3.17 1.07
C VAL A 113 5.81 3.96 2.30
N GLY A 114 6.65 4.89 2.76
CA GLY A 114 6.44 5.60 4.02
C GLY A 114 5.18 6.45 4.03
N THR A 115 5.05 7.35 3.06
CA THR A 115 3.94 8.29 3.02
C THR A 115 2.64 7.63 2.54
N MET A 116 2.69 6.87 1.43
CA MET A 116 1.45 6.30 0.86
C MET A 116 0.80 5.26 1.77
N LEU A 117 1.58 4.44 2.48
CA LEU A 117 0.99 3.46 3.40
C LEU A 117 0.35 4.10 4.64
N SER A 118 0.80 5.30 5.04
CA SER A 118 0.20 6.05 6.15
C SER A 118 -1.28 6.39 5.92
N TYR A 119 -1.73 6.42 4.67
CA TYR A 119 -3.13 6.70 4.35
C TYR A 119 -4.09 5.64 4.89
N VAL A 120 -3.64 4.43 5.20
CA VAL A 120 -4.46 3.43 5.93
C VAL A 120 -4.86 3.98 7.30
N TYR A 121 -3.92 4.61 8.01
CA TYR A 121 -4.21 5.29 9.27
C TYR A 121 -5.05 6.56 9.05
N GLN A 122 -4.72 7.38 8.06
CA GLN A 122 -5.44 8.63 7.79
C GLN A 122 -6.91 8.37 7.38
N ILE A 123 -7.21 7.34 6.58
CA ILE A 123 -8.58 6.93 6.28
C ILE A 123 -9.34 6.61 7.58
N ARG A 124 -8.69 5.92 8.53
CA ARG A 124 -9.32 5.52 9.78
C ARG A 124 -9.73 6.73 10.64
N THR A 125 -9.14 7.92 10.44
CA THR A 125 -9.49 9.17 11.12
C THR A 125 -10.63 9.95 10.47
N LEU A 126 -11.09 9.56 9.27
CA LEU A 126 -12.24 10.18 8.59
C LEU A 126 -13.57 9.79 9.24
N ASN A 127 -14.65 10.54 8.89
CA ASN A 127 -16.01 10.09 9.14
C ASN A 127 -16.22 8.72 8.49
N ASN A 128 -16.89 7.81 9.21
CA ASN A 128 -17.00 6.40 8.79
C ASN A 128 -15.65 5.68 8.55
N GLY A 129 -14.54 6.23 9.07
CA GLY A 129 -13.19 5.76 8.80
C GLY A 129 -12.94 4.30 9.14
N LEU A 130 -13.65 3.74 10.13
CA LEU A 130 -13.62 2.29 10.41
C LEU A 130 -14.02 1.48 9.18
N TYR A 131 -15.15 1.84 8.56
CA TYR A 131 -15.67 1.12 7.40
C TYR A 131 -14.86 1.43 6.14
N LEU A 132 -14.45 2.69 5.94
CA LEU A 132 -13.65 3.10 4.79
C LEU A 132 -12.27 2.44 4.77
N ALA A 133 -11.65 2.21 5.93
CA ALA A 133 -10.35 1.52 5.99
C ALA A 133 -10.43 0.07 5.48
N PHE A 134 -11.56 -0.62 5.62
CA PHE A 134 -11.74 -1.94 5.04
C PHE A 134 -11.79 -1.93 3.50
N LEU A 135 -12.19 -0.80 2.89
CA LEU A 135 -12.20 -0.68 1.43
C LEU A 135 -10.79 -0.82 0.83
N VAL A 136 -9.75 -0.40 1.55
CA VAL A 136 -8.36 -0.58 1.10
C VAL A 136 -8.07 -2.07 0.85
N PHE A 137 -8.54 -2.95 1.72
CA PHE A 137 -8.36 -4.40 1.59
C PHE A 137 -9.26 -5.00 0.52
N LEU A 138 -10.50 -4.53 0.40
CA LEU A 138 -11.42 -4.98 -0.66
C LEU A 138 -10.92 -4.57 -2.04
N CYS A 139 -10.39 -3.34 -2.18
CA CYS A 139 -9.88 -2.83 -3.44
C CYS A 139 -8.48 -3.34 -3.80
N SER A 140 -7.72 -3.88 -2.86
CA SER A 140 -6.42 -4.50 -3.12
C SER A 140 -6.52 -6.04 -3.12
N TRP A 141 -6.60 -6.68 -1.96
CA TRP A 141 -6.66 -8.15 -1.86
C TRP A 141 -7.93 -8.76 -2.44
N GLY A 142 -9.08 -8.08 -2.29
CA GLY A 142 -10.34 -8.48 -2.93
C GLY A 142 -10.23 -8.42 -4.45
N CYS A 143 -9.69 -7.32 -4.98
CA CYS A 143 -9.43 -7.17 -6.41
C CYS A 143 -8.49 -8.27 -6.94
N ASP A 144 -7.36 -8.54 -6.27
CA ASP A 144 -6.42 -9.58 -6.66
C ASP A 144 -7.06 -10.98 -6.64
N THR A 145 -7.90 -11.26 -5.65
CA THR A 145 -8.61 -12.53 -5.53
C THR A 145 -9.61 -12.70 -6.67
N CYS A 146 -10.44 -11.68 -6.94
CA CYS A 146 -11.39 -11.71 -8.06
C CYS A 146 -10.67 -11.81 -9.40
N ALA A 147 -9.58 -11.05 -9.58
CA ALA A 147 -8.74 -11.11 -10.78
C ALA A 147 -8.14 -12.50 -10.99
N TYR A 148 -7.68 -13.14 -9.94
CA TYR A 148 -7.17 -14.50 -9.99
C TYR A 148 -8.27 -15.51 -10.37
N CYS A 149 -9.42 -15.47 -9.70
CA CYS A 149 -10.53 -16.37 -9.97
C CYS A 149 -11.02 -16.27 -11.43
N VAL A 150 -11.29 -15.03 -11.88
CA VAL A 150 -11.74 -14.79 -13.28
C VAL A 150 -10.64 -15.17 -14.27
N GLY A 151 -9.38 -14.82 -13.96
CA GLY A 151 -8.24 -15.15 -14.81
C GLY A 151 -8.00 -16.65 -14.98
N VAL A 152 -8.26 -17.46 -13.94
CA VAL A 152 -8.18 -18.93 -14.01
C VAL A 152 -9.34 -19.51 -14.82
N LEU A 153 -10.56 -18.96 -14.67
CA LEU A 153 -11.76 -19.51 -15.31
C LEU A 153 -11.84 -19.17 -16.80
N ILE A 154 -11.55 -17.91 -17.17
CA ILE A 154 -11.78 -17.43 -18.55
C ILE A 154 -10.60 -16.66 -19.16
N GLY A 155 -9.47 -16.52 -18.43
CA GLY A 155 -8.33 -15.74 -18.90
C GLY A 155 -7.61 -16.35 -20.09
N LYS A 156 -7.63 -15.63 -21.21
CA LYS A 156 -7.00 -16.03 -22.48
C LYS A 156 -5.84 -15.10 -22.88
N HIS A 157 -6.02 -13.80 -22.66
CA HIS A 157 -5.08 -12.77 -23.10
C HIS A 157 -4.18 -12.33 -21.97
N LYS A 158 -2.84 -12.45 -22.14
CA LYS A 158 -1.87 -12.04 -21.11
C LYS A 158 -1.77 -10.53 -21.05
N MET A 159 -1.91 -9.96 -19.83
CA MET A 159 -1.84 -8.52 -19.62
C MET A 159 -0.40 -8.00 -19.59
N ALA A 160 0.50 -8.68 -18.90
CA ALA A 160 1.88 -8.25 -18.71
C ALA A 160 2.86 -9.45 -18.74
N PRO A 161 3.13 -10.07 -19.93
CA PRO A 161 3.89 -11.31 -20.02
C PRO A 161 5.28 -11.27 -19.41
N LYS A 162 5.97 -10.12 -19.52
CA LYS A 162 7.34 -9.94 -18.99
C LYS A 162 7.37 -9.67 -17.47
N LEU A 163 6.37 -8.98 -16.92
CA LEU A 163 6.33 -8.58 -15.51
C LEU A 163 5.64 -9.65 -14.66
N SER A 164 4.44 -10.04 -15.06
CA SER A 164 3.60 -11.00 -14.36
C SER A 164 2.89 -11.92 -15.36
N PRO A 165 3.51 -13.05 -15.77
CA PRO A 165 3.01 -13.93 -16.84
C PRO A 165 1.70 -14.62 -16.50
N LYS A 166 1.27 -14.59 -15.23
CA LYS A 166 0.01 -15.19 -14.78
C LYS A 166 -1.20 -14.27 -14.92
N LYS A 167 -1.00 -12.94 -14.97
CA LYS A 167 -2.08 -11.96 -15.09
C LYS A 167 -2.66 -11.93 -16.51
N SER A 168 -4.01 -11.94 -16.59
CA SER A 168 -4.78 -11.84 -17.85
C SER A 168 -5.62 -10.57 -17.88
N ILE A 169 -5.99 -10.11 -19.07
CA ILE A 169 -6.86 -8.94 -19.27
C ILE A 169 -8.26 -9.23 -18.72
N GLU A 170 -8.80 -10.41 -18.97
CA GLU A 170 -10.09 -10.84 -18.44
C GLU A 170 -10.08 -10.89 -16.92
N GLY A 171 -8.96 -11.37 -16.33
CA GLY A 171 -8.75 -11.31 -14.91
C GLY A 171 -8.73 -9.88 -14.38
N ALA A 172 -8.06 -8.95 -15.07
CA ALA A 172 -8.03 -7.54 -14.67
C ALA A 172 -9.44 -6.92 -14.66
N VAL A 173 -10.23 -7.14 -15.71
CA VAL A 173 -11.64 -6.70 -15.74
C VAL A 173 -12.44 -7.32 -14.61
N GLY A 174 -12.27 -8.63 -14.37
CA GLY A 174 -12.91 -9.34 -13.27
C GLY A 174 -12.51 -8.81 -11.88
N GLY A 175 -11.26 -8.38 -11.71
CA GLY A 175 -10.77 -7.74 -10.49
C GLY A 175 -11.43 -6.38 -10.22
N VAL A 176 -11.48 -5.51 -11.24
CA VAL A 176 -12.14 -4.19 -11.15
C VAL A 176 -13.62 -4.32 -10.84
N LEU A 177 -14.35 -5.14 -11.59
CA LEU A 177 -15.77 -5.38 -11.36
C LEU A 177 -16.00 -6.07 -10.00
N GLY A 178 -15.15 -7.02 -9.65
CA GLY A 178 -15.21 -7.72 -8.37
C GLY A 178 -14.99 -6.79 -7.18
N SER A 179 -14.01 -5.89 -7.24
CA SER A 179 -13.79 -4.91 -6.16
C SER A 179 -14.98 -3.95 -6.01
N ALA A 180 -15.57 -3.49 -7.12
CA ALA A 180 -16.78 -2.66 -7.10
C ALA A 180 -17.98 -3.39 -6.48
N LEU A 181 -18.24 -4.64 -6.90
CA LEU A 181 -19.34 -5.45 -6.39
C LEU A 181 -19.16 -5.82 -4.91
N LEU A 182 -17.95 -6.22 -4.51
CA LEU A 182 -17.63 -6.52 -3.10
C LEU A 182 -17.82 -5.28 -2.23
N THR A 183 -17.39 -4.11 -2.71
CA THR A 183 -17.59 -2.85 -1.99
C THR A 183 -19.05 -2.46 -1.92
N ALA A 184 -19.81 -2.57 -3.01
CA ALA A 184 -21.23 -2.29 -3.01
C ALA A 184 -22.00 -3.21 -2.02
N LEU A 185 -21.68 -4.50 -2.02
CA LEU A 185 -22.27 -5.47 -1.09
C LEU A 185 -21.89 -5.15 0.37
N TYR A 186 -20.61 -4.85 0.61
CA TYR A 186 -20.12 -4.45 1.92
C TYR A 186 -20.85 -3.20 2.44
N CYS A 187 -20.90 -2.14 1.63
CA CYS A 187 -21.57 -0.89 1.98
C CYS A 187 -23.07 -1.10 2.17
N PHE A 188 -23.73 -1.94 1.37
CA PHE A 188 -25.14 -2.28 1.54
C PHE A 188 -25.40 -2.99 2.87
N ILE A 189 -24.53 -3.92 3.29
CA ILE A 189 -24.67 -4.63 4.58
C ILE A 189 -24.49 -3.64 5.75
N PHE A 190 -23.52 -2.73 5.67
CA PHE A 190 -23.19 -1.79 6.74
C PHE A 190 -23.85 -0.41 6.59
N ARG A 191 -24.76 -0.22 5.62
CA ARG A 191 -25.37 1.08 5.29
C ARG A 191 -25.97 1.82 6.50
N ASN A 192 -26.65 1.10 7.38
CA ASN A 192 -27.26 1.69 8.56
C ASN A 192 -26.23 2.17 9.60
N HIS A 193 -25.09 1.49 9.71
CA HIS A 193 -23.99 1.89 10.60
C HIS A 193 -23.19 3.05 10.05
N MET A 194 -23.04 3.11 8.73
CA MET A 194 -22.36 4.20 8.03
C MET A 194 -23.28 5.41 7.81
N ASN A 195 -24.58 5.22 7.96
CA ASN A 195 -25.61 6.22 7.66
C ASN A 195 -25.49 6.76 6.23
N ILE A 196 -25.35 5.85 5.26
CA ILE A 196 -25.20 6.15 3.84
C ILE A 196 -26.42 5.72 3.04
N ASP A 197 -26.72 6.48 1.98
CA ASP A 197 -27.79 6.19 1.05
C ASP A 197 -27.34 5.34 -0.16
N ALA A 198 -28.27 5.07 -1.08
CA ALA A 198 -27.99 4.28 -2.27
C ALA A 198 -27.03 5.00 -3.24
N THR A 199 -27.05 6.34 -3.24
CA THR A 199 -26.17 7.15 -4.09
C THR A 199 -24.74 7.06 -3.60
N GLU A 200 -24.52 7.18 -2.28
CA GLU A 200 -23.21 7.05 -1.65
C GLU A 200 -22.63 5.64 -1.83
N ILE A 201 -23.47 4.58 -1.76
CA ILE A 201 -23.07 3.22 -2.09
C ILE A 201 -22.58 3.12 -3.53
N ALA A 202 -23.30 3.71 -4.49
CA ALA A 202 -22.87 3.73 -5.89
C ALA A 202 -21.56 4.50 -6.08
N ILE A 203 -21.38 5.64 -5.41
CA ILE A 203 -20.12 6.42 -5.42
C ILE A 203 -18.98 5.56 -4.88
N LEU A 204 -19.15 4.90 -3.73
CA LEU A 204 -18.12 4.04 -3.14
C LEU A 204 -17.78 2.84 -4.04
N ALA A 205 -18.75 2.27 -4.75
CA ALA A 205 -18.50 1.22 -5.73
C ALA A 205 -17.67 1.71 -6.92
N VAL A 206 -17.94 2.92 -7.42
CA VAL A 206 -17.12 3.55 -8.48
C VAL A 206 -15.71 3.87 -7.98
N ILE A 207 -15.58 4.40 -6.76
CA ILE A 207 -14.27 4.62 -6.11
C ILE A 207 -13.50 3.30 -6.04
N ALA A 208 -14.18 2.20 -5.66
CA ALA A 208 -13.57 0.89 -5.58
C ALA A 208 -13.13 0.33 -6.94
N ALA A 209 -13.89 0.59 -8.00
CA ALA A 209 -13.48 0.22 -9.37
C ALA A 209 -12.19 0.95 -9.78
N VAL A 210 -12.12 2.26 -9.54
CA VAL A 210 -10.93 3.08 -9.82
C VAL A 210 -9.75 2.62 -8.96
N ALA A 211 -9.96 2.43 -7.66
CA ALA A 211 -8.93 1.97 -6.73
C ALA A 211 -8.42 0.56 -7.08
N GLY A 212 -9.31 -0.35 -7.50
CA GLY A 212 -8.96 -1.69 -7.97
C GLY A 212 -8.11 -1.67 -9.25
N LEU A 213 -8.44 -0.79 -10.20
CA LEU A 213 -7.61 -0.60 -11.39
C LEU A 213 -6.20 -0.10 -11.03
N ILE A 214 -6.12 0.90 -10.14
CA ILE A 214 -4.85 1.48 -9.69
C ILE A 214 -4.07 0.47 -8.84
N SER A 215 -4.73 -0.35 -8.04
CA SER A 215 -4.14 -1.46 -7.28
C SER A 215 -3.30 -2.39 -8.17
N MET A 216 -3.81 -2.74 -9.35
CA MET A 216 -3.07 -3.59 -10.31
C MET A 216 -1.81 -2.89 -10.85
N VAL A 217 -1.85 -1.57 -11.02
CA VAL A 217 -0.66 -0.79 -11.42
C VAL A 217 0.39 -0.84 -10.32
N GLY A 218 -0.02 -0.76 -9.04
CA GLY A 218 0.89 -0.87 -7.88
C GLY A 218 1.64 -2.20 -7.85
N ASP A 219 0.91 -3.31 -7.94
CA ASP A 219 1.53 -4.64 -7.99
C ASP A 219 2.44 -4.82 -9.22
N LEU A 220 2.04 -4.31 -10.39
CA LEU A 220 2.90 -4.36 -11.58
C LEU A 220 4.15 -3.49 -11.44
N CYS A 221 4.05 -2.32 -10.79
CA CYS A 221 5.20 -1.47 -10.50
C CYS A 221 6.20 -2.16 -9.57
N ALA A 222 5.72 -2.74 -8.47
CA ALA A 222 6.53 -3.52 -7.55
C ALA A 222 7.16 -4.73 -8.26
N SER A 223 6.40 -5.40 -9.13
CA SER A 223 6.89 -6.51 -9.95
C SER A 223 7.98 -6.05 -10.93
N ALA A 224 7.85 -4.87 -11.54
CA ALA A 224 8.86 -4.30 -12.45
C ALA A 224 10.18 -4.03 -11.72
N ILE A 225 10.14 -3.45 -10.53
CA ILE A 225 11.32 -3.23 -9.69
C ILE A 225 12.00 -4.58 -9.40
N LYS A 226 11.22 -5.60 -8.98
CA LYS A 226 11.76 -6.95 -8.71
C LYS A 226 12.47 -7.54 -9.93
N ARG A 227 11.89 -7.40 -11.13
CA ARG A 227 12.50 -7.93 -12.37
C ARG A 227 13.77 -7.18 -12.77
N ASN A 228 13.83 -5.85 -12.56
CA ASN A 228 15.03 -5.06 -12.85
C ASN A 228 16.26 -5.46 -11.99
N TYR A 229 16.03 -6.09 -10.84
CA TYR A 229 17.08 -6.54 -9.91
C TYR A 229 17.15 -8.07 -9.79
N ASP A 230 16.55 -8.82 -10.71
CA ASP A 230 16.57 -10.29 -10.77
C ASP A 230 16.13 -10.96 -9.47
N ILE A 231 15.23 -10.31 -8.72
CA ILE A 231 14.63 -10.88 -7.51
C ILE A 231 13.17 -11.29 -7.78
N LYS A 232 12.68 -12.21 -6.96
CA LYS A 232 11.28 -12.66 -7.01
C LYS A 232 10.44 -11.99 -5.93
N ASP A 233 10.94 -11.92 -4.73
CA ASP A 233 10.27 -11.38 -3.56
C ASP A 233 11.20 -10.35 -2.89
N TYR A 234 10.64 -9.29 -2.31
CA TYR A 234 11.41 -8.27 -1.59
C TYR A 234 11.98 -8.80 -0.28
N GLY A 235 11.32 -9.77 0.33
CA GLY A 235 11.69 -10.34 1.61
C GLY A 235 11.22 -11.76 1.82
N HIS A 236 11.48 -12.29 3.04
CA HIS A 236 11.07 -13.62 3.46
C HIS A 236 10.43 -13.60 4.85
N LEU A 237 9.96 -12.43 5.30
CA LEU A 237 9.43 -12.25 6.66
C LEU A 237 8.14 -13.05 6.87
N ILE A 238 7.30 -13.15 5.83
CA ILE A 238 6.03 -13.85 5.91
C ILE A 238 6.18 -15.24 5.26
N PRO A 239 6.15 -16.33 6.04
CA PRO A 239 6.35 -17.68 5.51
C PRO A 239 5.39 -18.03 4.38
N GLY A 240 5.94 -18.33 3.20
CA GLY A 240 5.19 -18.68 1.99
C GLY A 240 4.54 -17.50 1.25
N HIS A 241 4.70 -16.25 1.75
CA HIS A 241 4.13 -15.03 1.16
C HIS A 241 5.16 -13.98 0.77
N GLY A 242 6.45 -14.18 1.07
CA GLY A 242 7.50 -13.21 0.76
C GLY A 242 7.72 -12.18 1.87
N GLY A 243 8.06 -10.96 1.50
CA GLY A 243 8.25 -9.84 2.41
C GLY A 243 6.95 -9.09 2.74
N ILE A 244 7.09 -8.09 3.59
CA ILE A 244 6.02 -7.12 3.89
C ILE A 244 5.66 -6.35 2.62
N LEU A 245 6.65 -5.81 1.91
CA LEU A 245 6.40 -5.03 0.71
C LEU A 245 5.67 -5.84 -0.38
N ASP A 246 5.92 -7.16 -0.47
CA ASP A 246 5.20 -8.06 -1.39
C ASP A 246 3.70 -8.23 -1.06
N ARG A 247 3.25 -7.86 0.12
CA ARG A 247 1.85 -7.97 0.56
C ARG A 247 1.10 -6.66 0.55
N PHE A 248 1.82 -5.56 0.61
CA PHE A 248 1.26 -4.22 0.68
C PHE A 248 1.47 -3.40 -0.61
N ASP A 249 2.14 -3.94 -1.63
CA ASP A 249 2.47 -3.26 -2.88
C ASP A 249 1.25 -2.68 -3.61
N SER A 250 0.13 -3.40 -3.65
CA SER A 250 -1.13 -2.90 -4.18
C SER A 250 -1.82 -1.90 -3.23
N MET A 251 -1.73 -2.13 -1.91
CA MET A 251 -2.36 -1.26 -0.90
C MET A 251 -1.70 0.10 -0.81
N ILE A 252 -0.39 0.18 -1.01
CA ILE A 252 0.41 1.42 -0.98
C ILE A 252 -0.22 2.49 -1.90
N ILE A 253 -0.62 2.12 -3.11
CA ILE A 253 -1.23 3.05 -4.07
C ILE A 253 -2.73 3.17 -3.86
N THR A 254 -3.40 2.11 -3.44
CA THR A 254 -4.85 2.10 -3.24
C THR A 254 -5.29 2.98 -2.08
N ALA A 255 -4.54 2.98 -0.97
CA ALA A 255 -4.90 3.73 0.23
C ALA A 255 -5.05 5.25 -0.02
N PRO A 256 -4.08 5.98 -0.60
CA PRO A 256 -4.24 7.40 -0.88
C PRO A 256 -5.40 7.70 -1.83
N ILE A 257 -5.66 6.83 -2.82
CA ILE A 257 -6.78 7.03 -3.75
C ILE A 257 -8.13 6.95 -3.01
N ILE A 258 -8.31 5.95 -2.16
CA ILE A 258 -9.52 5.83 -1.34
C ILE A 258 -9.65 7.03 -0.41
N TYR A 259 -8.55 7.46 0.24
CA TYR A 259 -8.58 8.63 1.13
C TYR A 259 -9.08 9.88 0.41
N TYR A 260 -8.45 10.26 -0.71
CA TYR A 260 -8.79 11.49 -1.41
C TYR A 260 -10.18 11.44 -2.06
N LEU A 261 -10.54 10.32 -2.69
CA LEU A 261 -11.86 10.20 -3.32
C LEU A 261 -12.98 10.14 -2.26
N ALA A 262 -12.80 9.40 -1.16
CA ALA A 262 -13.77 9.38 -0.07
C ALA A 262 -13.90 10.76 0.60
N SER A 263 -12.78 11.45 0.85
CA SER A 263 -12.81 12.80 1.41
C SER A 263 -13.48 13.81 0.49
N PHE A 264 -13.39 13.65 -0.84
CA PHE A 264 -13.99 14.57 -1.81
C PHE A 264 -15.49 14.33 -2.01
N PHE A 265 -15.92 13.07 -2.05
CA PHE A 265 -17.30 12.74 -2.42
C PHE A 265 -18.23 12.47 -1.22
N LEU A 266 -17.66 12.25 -0.02
CA LEU A 266 -18.43 11.93 1.19
C LEU A 266 -18.25 12.97 2.31
N SER A 267 -17.61 14.12 2.01
CA SER A 267 -17.43 15.23 2.95
C SER A 267 -18.67 16.13 3.07
#